data_0ab290d413dcf63aa7e6ef2c66e5e3ac
#
_entry.id   0ab290d413dcf63aa7e6ef2c66e5e3ac
#
_cell.length_a   1.000
_cell.length_b   1.000
_cell.length_c   1.000
_cell.angle_alpha   90.00
_cell.angle_beta   90.00
_cell.angle_gamma   90.00
#
_symmetry.space_group_name_H-M   'P 1'
#
loop_
_entity.id
_entity.type
_entity.pdbx_description
1 polymer ?
#
loop_
_entity_poly.entity_id
_entity_poly.type
_entity_poly.pdbx_seq_one_letter_code
_entity_poly.pdbx_strand_id
1 'polypeptide(L)'
;MSTIVSIPLVFNCGAALYQRRYNRLHKSISGLSYDFYVLSFTSYFLSVYSGLNYFFSTLLHKQLFRRFPIFFERNAKEIPVSATILLTDIANLICTSAVLKQLFDYRSTRRETQNVSLICTIIVAACAVFTVVTYECATWYLPDGNSGRFGVFYLDHVNYSWILATLLSSFRLLPQLTVNFMERSTQGISSKFVVLSTLSAASQLIVEICFRRKSHPYMPLNGKPLFESLLNLLLLLAVNYQVHHVYWNQGHSLVKRTVSRMS
;
A
#
# COMPACT_ATOMS: atom_id res chain seq x y z
N MET A 1 -23.96 -2.11 6.02
CA MET A 1 -22.81 -2.89 5.53
C MET A 1 -21.68 -1.99 5.03
N SER A 2 -21.95 -0.90 4.32
CA SER A 2 -20.95 0.06 3.83
C SER A 2 -20.13 0.77 4.92
N THR A 3 -20.72 1.09 6.06
CA THR A 3 -20.06 1.82 7.16
C THR A 3 -18.94 1.05 7.85
N ILE A 4 -19.07 -0.27 8.02
CA ILE A 4 -18.03 -1.09 8.67
C ILE A 4 -16.81 -1.25 7.76
N VAL A 5 -17.01 -1.34 6.45
CA VAL A 5 -15.94 -1.45 5.47
C VAL A 5 -15.14 -0.14 5.33
N SER A 6 -15.72 1.01 5.71
CA SER A 6 -15.02 2.30 5.67
C SER A 6 -14.18 2.62 6.91
N ILE A 7 -14.32 1.86 8.01
CA ILE A 7 -13.55 2.08 9.25
C ILE A 7 -12.03 2.03 9.02
N PRO A 8 -11.45 1.03 8.33
CA PRO A 8 -10.02 0.98 8.04
C PRO A 8 -9.53 2.22 7.28
N LEU A 9 -10.35 2.73 6.36
CA LEU A 9 -10.03 3.93 5.58
C LEU A 9 -9.88 5.17 6.46
N VAL A 10 -10.83 5.38 7.38
CA VAL A 10 -10.81 6.54 8.31
C VAL A 10 -9.55 6.51 9.17
N PHE A 11 -9.20 5.36 9.73
CA PHE A 11 -7.99 5.22 10.52
C PHE A 11 -6.71 5.43 9.70
N ASN A 12 -6.64 4.91 8.48
CA ASN A 12 -5.45 5.05 7.63
C ASN A 12 -5.26 6.48 7.14
N CYS A 13 -6.33 7.15 6.70
CA CYS A 13 -6.30 8.59 6.37
C CYS A 13 -5.92 9.44 7.60
N GLY A 14 -6.49 9.15 8.75
CA GLY A 14 -6.13 9.79 10.01
C GLY A 14 -4.64 9.61 10.34
N ALA A 15 -4.11 8.40 10.21
CA ALA A 15 -2.69 8.12 10.40
C ALA A 15 -1.81 8.97 9.49
N ALA A 16 -2.08 8.98 8.18
CA ALA A 16 -1.32 9.77 7.22
C ALA A 16 -1.39 11.28 7.50
N LEU A 17 -2.56 11.80 7.90
CA LEU A 17 -2.72 13.21 8.28
C LEU A 17 -1.91 13.56 9.53
N TYR A 18 -1.88 12.68 10.54
CA TYR A 18 -1.07 12.89 11.73
C TYR A 18 0.42 12.85 11.41
N GLN A 19 0.88 11.93 10.55
CA GLN A 19 2.28 11.90 10.10
C GLN A 19 2.62 13.18 9.32
N ARG A 20 1.75 13.61 8.41
CA ARG A 20 1.94 14.84 7.65
C ARG A 20 2.02 16.08 8.55
N ARG A 21 1.14 16.16 9.59
CA ARG A 21 1.17 17.23 10.60
C ARG A 21 2.46 17.18 11.41
N TYR A 22 2.89 15.99 11.82
CA TYR A 22 4.13 15.78 12.57
C TYR A 22 5.35 16.30 11.78
N ASN A 23 5.50 15.90 10.53
CA ASN A 23 6.59 16.36 9.65
C ASN A 23 6.60 17.89 9.51
N ARG A 24 5.42 18.53 9.39
CA ARG A 24 5.28 19.98 9.29
C ARG A 24 5.70 20.70 10.57
N LEU A 25 5.29 20.20 11.73
CA LEU A 25 5.62 20.81 13.02
C LEU A 25 7.12 20.76 13.31
N HIS A 26 7.76 19.64 12.99
CA HIS A 26 9.20 19.48 13.20
C HIS A 26 10.05 19.99 12.03
N LYS A 27 9.43 20.37 10.91
CA LYS A 27 10.12 20.73 9.65
C LYS A 27 11.24 19.74 9.29
N SER A 28 11.03 18.47 9.59
CA SER A 28 12.04 17.42 9.49
C SER A 28 11.40 16.08 9.09
N ILE A 29 12.16 15.31 8.33
CA ILE A 29 11.86 13.95 7.90
C ILE A 29 12.89 12.94 8.39
N SER A 30 13.79 13.37 9.29
CA SER A 30 14.82 12.50 9.85
C SER A 30 14.19 11.29 10.54
N GLY A 31 14.64 10.08 10.22
CA GLY A 31 14.11 8.80 10.77
C GLY A 31 12.93 8.20 10.00
N LEU A 32 12.43 8.85 8.94
CA LEU A 32 11.44 8.27 8.02
C LEU A 32 12.12 7.50 6.89
N SER A 33 11.65 6.29 6.62
CA SER A 33 12.13 5.50 5.48
C SER A 33 11.54 6.00 4.16
N TYR A 34 12.39 6.41 3.24
CA TYR A 34 11.98 6.72 1.87
C TYR A 34 11.42 5.47 1.17
N ASP A 35 12.06 4.33 1.35
CA ASP A 35 11.66 3.06 0.75
C ASP A 35 10.24 2.68 1.14
N PHE A 36 9.86 2.87 2.41
CA PHE A 36 8.49 2.63 2.87
C PHE A 36 7.46 3.42 2.06
N TYR A 37 7.71 4.72 1.83
CA TYR A 37 6.76 5.56 1.10
C TYR A 37 6.79 5.32 -0.40
N VAL A 38 7.94 5.02 -0.99
CA VAL A 38 8.07 4.66 -2.42
C VAL A 38 7.36 3.33 -2.70
N LEU A 39 7.60 2.30 -1.89
CA LEU A 39 6.92 1.01 -2.02
C LEU A 39 5.40 1.14 -1.79
N SER A 40 4.98 1.95 -0.82
CA SER A 40 3.56 2.21 -0.57
C SER A 40 2.89 2.93 -1.74
N PHE A 41 3.54 3.94 -2.30
CA PHE A 41 3.05 4.66 -3.48
C PHE A 41 2.89 3.72 -4.68
N THR A 42 3.94 2.94 -4.99
CA THR A 42 3.91 1.99 -6.11
C THR A 42 2.82 0.92 -5.92
N SER A 43 2.68 0.39 -4.70
CA SER A 43 1.64 -0.58 -4.37
C SER A 43 0.24 0.00 -4.59
N TYR A 44 -0.07 1.17 -4.02
CA TYR A 44 -1.38 1.79 -4.20
C TYR A 44 -1.65 2.22 -5.64
N PHE A 45 -0.62 2.67 -6.36
CA PHE A 45 -0.74 3.01 -7.78
C PHE A 45 -1.16 1.79 -8.62
N LEU A 46 -0.48 0.66 -8.45
CA LEU A 46 -0.82 -0.59 -9.14
C LEU A 46 -2.19 -1.14 -8.71
N SER A 47 -2.57 -0.99 -7.43
CA SER A 47 -3.89 -1.40 -6.94
C SER A 47 -5.01 -0.55 -7.55
N VAL A 48 -4.83 0.76 -7.61
CA VAL A 48 -5.78 1.69 -8.26
C VAL A 48 -5.86 1.39 -9.75
N TYR A 49 -4.72 1.18 -10.43
CA TYR A 49 -4.68 0.82 -11.84
C TYR A 49 -5.49 -0.46 -12.12
N SER A 50 -5.26 -1.52 -11.36
CA SER A 50 -6.01 -2.77 -11.51
C SER A 50 -7.49 -2.58 -11.20
N GLY A 51 -7.84 -1.88 -10.12
CA GLY A 51 -9.21 -1.59 -9.75
C GLY A 51 -9.98 -0.80 -10.81
N LEU A 52 -9.38 0.25 -11.39
CA LEU A 52 -9.98 1.02 -12.47
C LEU A 52 -10.24 0.16 -13.72
N ASN A 53 -9.29 -0.72 -14.08
CA ASN A 53 -9.46 -1.62 -15.21
C ASN A 53 -10.63 -2.59 -15.00
N TYR A 54 -10.78 -3.12 -13.80
CA TYR A 54 -11.91 -3.97 -13.45
C TYR A 54 -13.26 -3.24 -13.48
N PHE A 55 -13.28 -1.94 -13.18
CA PHE A 55 -14.51 -1.14 -13.23
C PHE A 55 -14.91 -0.74 -14.65
N PHE A 56 -13.95 -0.34 -15.47
CA PHE A 56 -14.26 0.38 -16.71
C PHE A 56 -13.90 -0.38 -17.98
N SER A 57 -13.01 -1.40 -17.95
CA SER A 57 -12.55 -2.06 -19.15
C SER A 57 -13.54 -3.10 -19.67
N THR A 58 -14.23 -2.77 -20.76
CA THR A 58 -15.14 -3.70 -21.46
C THR A 58 -14.42 -4.92 -22.03
N LEU A 59 -13.16 -4.77 -22.44
CA LEU A 59 -12.31 -5.87 -22.91
C LEU A 59 -12.05 -6.88 -21.79
N LEU A 60 -11.67 -6.39 -20.62
CA LEU A 60 -11.41 -7.23 -19.45
C LEU A 60 -12.67 -8.01 -19.06
N HIS A 61 -13.84 -7.36 -19.05
CA HIS A 61 -15.10 -8.00 -18.77
C HIS A 61 -15.42 -9.14 -19.77
N LYS A 62 -15.22 -8.89 -21.08
CA LYS A 62 -15.41 -9.93 -22.11
C LYS A 62 -14.48 -11.13 -21.91
N GLN A 63 -13.20 -10.87 -21.60
CA GLN A 63 -12.22 -11.93 -21.34
C GLN A 63 -12.56 -12.71 -20.07
N LEU A 64 -13.02 -12.01 -19.01
CA LEU A 64 -13.44 -12.63 -17.75
C LEU A 64 -14.61 -13.59 -17.93
N PHE A 65 -15.69 -13.16 -18.61
CA PHE A 65 -16.85 -14.01 -18.91
C PHE A 65 -16.50 -15.20 -19.78
N ARG A 66 -15.60 -15.02 -20.75
CA ARG A 66 -15.18 -16.10 -21.63
C ARG A 66 -14.32 -17.15 -20.94
N ARG A 67 -13.42 -16.72 -20.04
CA ARG A 67 -12.46 -17.60 -19.37
C ARG A 67 -13.06 -18.32 -18.16
N PHE A 68 -14.04 -17.69 -17.50
CA PHE A 68 -14.67 -18.20 -16.29
C PHE A 68 -16.19 -18.24 -16.38
N PRO A 69 -16.78 -18.97 -17.37
CA PRO A 69 -18.24 -18.98 -17.62
C PRO A 69 -19.04 -19.59 -16.46
N ILE A 70 -18.41 -20.45 -15.65
CA ILE A 70 -19.07 -21.09 -14.49
C ILE A 70 -19.28 -20.08 -13.34
N PHE A 71 -18.40 -19.10 -13.22
CA PHE A 71 -18.44 -18.12 -12.12
C PHE A 71 -19.16 -16.83 -12.52
N PHE A 72 -19.24 -16.57 -13.83
CA PHE A 72 -19.85 -15.37 -14.38
C PHE A 72 -20.83 -15.75 -15.47
N GLU A 73 -22.11 -15.58 -15.20
CA GLU A 73 -23.12 -15.71 -16.23
C GLU A 73 -22.95 -14.61 -17.29
N ARG A 74 -23.05 -14.96 -18.56
CA ARG A 74 -22.93 -14.06 -19.73
C ARG A 74 -23.87 -12.85 -19.67
N ASN A 75 -24.94 -12.95 -18.88
CA ASN A 75 -25.94 -11.91 -18.65
C ASN A 75 -25.79 -11.19 -17.30
N ALA A 76 -24.78 -11.51 -16.49
CA ALA A 76 -24.53 -10.78 -15.27
C ALA A 76 -24.15 -9.33 -15.64
N LYS A 77 -25.10 -8.42 -15.42
CA LYS A 77 -24.94 -6.99 -15.76
C LYS A 77 -23.81 -6.30 -14.99
N GLU A 78 -23.34 -6.90 -13.91
CA GLU A 78 -22.35 -6.30 -13.05
C GLU A 78 -21.37 -7.36 -12.52
N ILE A 79 -20.09 -7.10 -12.71
CA ILE A 79 -19.06 -7.84 -11.98
C ILE A 79 -19.09 -7.32 -10.55
N PRO A 80 -19.04 -8.18 -9.53
CA PRO A 80 -19.10 -7.77 -8.13
C PRO A 80 -17.78 -7.09 -7.68
N VAL A 81 -17.48 -5.94 -8.27
CA VAL A 81 -16.32 -5.13 -7.88
C VAL A 81 -16.71 -4.21 -6.74
N SER A 82 -15.93 -4.21 -5.68
CA SER A 82 -16.19 -3.33 -4.55
C SER A 82 -15.68 -1.90 -4.81
N ALA A 83 -16.60 -0.98 -5.10
CA ALA A 83 -16.28 0.45 -5.20
C ALA A 83 -15.59 1.00 -3.94
N THR A 84 -15.92 0.46 -2.77
CA THR A 84 -15.33 0.87 -1.49
C THR A 84 -13.84 0.56 -1.44
N ILE A 85 -13.41 -0.58 -1.97
CA ILE A 85 -11.98 -0.95 -2.03
C ILE A 85 -11.23 0.02 -2.95
N LEU A 86 -11.75 0.28 -4.14
CA LEU A 86 -11.14 1.24 -5.07
C LEU A 86 -11.03 2.64 -4.47
N LEU A 87 -12.10 3.14 -3.84
CA LEU A 87 -12.07 4.43 -3.16
C LEU A 87 -11.04 4.46 -2.02
N THR A 88 -10.90 3.36 -1.28
CA THR A 88 -9.90 3.22 -0.23
C THR A 88 -8.49 3.31 -0.80
N ASP A 89 -8.20 2.62 -1.89
CA ASP A 89 -6.89 2.63 -2.53
C ASP A 89 -6.56 3.99 -3.15
N ILE A 90 -7.54 4.68 -3.75
CA ILE A 90 -7.38 6.06 -4.24
C ILE A 90 -7.06 7.02 -3.08
N ALA A 91 -7.82 6.95 -1.98
CA ALA A 91 -7.56 7.80 -0.82
C ALA A 91 -6.18 7.55 -0.21
N ASN A 92 -5.76 6.28 -0.12
CA ASN A 92 -4.44 5.89 0.35
C ASN A 92 -3.32 6.37 -0.59
N LEU A 93 -3.53 6.32 -1.90
CA LEU A 93 -2.61 6.85 -2.90
C LEU A 93 -2.42 8.36 -2.73
N ILE A 94 -3.51 9.11 -2.56
CA ILE A 94 -3.48 10.57 -2.33
C ILE A 94 -2.75 10.89 -1.03
N CYS A 95 -3.08 10.20 0.06
CA CYS A 95 -2.43 10.40 1.36
C CYS A 95 -0.93 10.09 1.31
N THR A 96 -0.54 8.99 0.69
CA THR A 96 0.87 8.59 0.53
C THR A 96 1.62 9.60 -0.34
N SER A 97 1.02 10.05 -1.45
CA SER A 97 1.59 11.08 -2.31
C SER A 97 1.84 12.40 -1.57
N ALA A 98 0.90 12.78 -0.69
CA ALA A 98 1.04 13.99 0.11
C ALA A 98 2.19 13.92 1.14
N VAL A 99 2.46 12.74 1.72
CA VAL A 99 3.62 12.54 2.59
C VAL A 99 4.91 12.44 1.77
N LEU A 100 4.87 11.73 0.63
CA LEU A 100 6.01 11.61 -0.28
C LEU A 100 6.47 12.99 -0.77
N LYS A 101 5.52 13.89 -1.11
CA LYS A 101 5.84 15.28 -1.42
C LYS A 101 6.61 15.96 -0.28
N GLN A 102 6.20 15.77 0.98
CA GLN A 102 6.95 16.33 2.11
C GLN A 102 8.37 15.77 2.24
N LEU A 103 8.59 14.49 1.89
CA LEU A 103 9.93 13.91 1.86
C LEU A 103 10.84 14.64 0.85
N PHE A 104 10.29 15.11 -0.27
CA PHE A 104 11.03 15.95 -1.23
C PHE A 104 11.19 17.38 -0.72
N ASP A 105 10.17 18.00 -0.15
CA ASP A 105 10.18 19.38 0.33
C ASP A 105 11.20 19.57 1.48
N TYR A 106 11.29 18.59 2.40
CA TYR A 106 12.20 18.63 3.56
C TYR A 106 13.48 17.81 3.36
N ARG A 107 13.89 17.53 2.13
CA ARG A 107 15.06 16.70 1.81
C ARG A 107 16.37 17.18 2.45
N SER A 108 16.48 18.48 2.76
CA SER A 108 17.65 19.06 3.44
C SER A 108 17.84 18.58 4.89
N THR A 109 16.77 18.09 5.52
CA THR A 109 16.80 17.56 6.90
C THR A 109 17.06 16.05 6.96
N ARG A 110 17.28 15.44 5.82
CA ARG A 110 17.57 14.01 5.65
C ARG A 110 18.96 13.70 6.21
N ARG A 111 19.10 12.55 6.88
CA ARG A 111 20.41 11.99 7.21
C ARG A 111 21.08 11.40 5.96
N GLU A 112 22.38 11.34 5.92
CA GLU A 112 23.14 10.81 4.77
C GLU A 112 22.75 9.35 4.44
N THR A 113 22.40 8.57 5.47
CA THR A 113 21.98 7.16 5.33
C THR A 113 20.53 6.98 4.87
N GLN A 114 19.71 8.03 4.82
CA GLN A 114 18.28 7.99 4.51
C GLN A 114 18.00 8.21 3.00
N ASN A 115 18.71 7.54 2.13
CA ASN A 115 18.41 7.53 0.70
C ASN A 115 17.44 6.40 0.34
N VAL A 116 16.85 6.48 -0.85
CA VAL A 116 16.19 5.31 -1.45
C VAL A 116 17.26 4.24 -1.64
N SER A 117 17.03 3.06 -1.08
CA SER A 117 17.99 1.96 -1.18
C SER A 117 18.08 1.43 -2.62
N LEU A 118 19.24 0.91 -2.99
CA LEU A 118 19.42 0.25 -4.28
C LEU A 118 18.43 -0.89 -4.46
N ILE A 119 18.16 -1.64 -3.39
CA ILE A 119 17.21 -2.76 -3.39
C ILE A 119 15.79 -2.25 -3.72
N CYS A 120 15.33 -1.19 -3.08
CA CYS A 120 14.03 -0.59 -3.37
C CYS A 120 13.95 -0.11 -4.82
N THR A 121 14.99 0.55 -5.31
CA THR A 121 15.08 1.02 -6.71
C THR A 121 14.99 -0.14 -7.69
N ILE A 122 15.71 -1.23 -7.45
CA ILE A 122 15.67 -2.43 -8.31
C ILE A 122 14.26 -3.05 -8.29
N ILE A 123 13.64 -3.19 -7.12
CA ILE A 123 12.30 -3.76 -6.98
C ILE A 123 11.29 -2.92 -7.77
N VAL A 124 11.29 -1.60 -7.59
CA VAL A 124 10.34 -0.70 -8.28
C VAL A 124 10.59 -0.70 -9.79
N ALA A 125 11.85 -0.67 -10.23
CA ALA A 125 12.21 -0.76 -11.63
C ALA A 125 11.77 -2.09 -12.25
N ALA A 126 12.00 -3.21 -11.57
CA ALA A 126 11.56 -4.54 -12.02
C ALA A 126 10.02 -4.61 -12.13
N CYS A 127 9.28 -4.08 -11.16
CA CYS A 127 7.83 -3.99 -11.23
C CYS A 127 7.36 -3.15 -12.43
N ALA A 128 8.00 -2.00 -12.68
CA ALA A 128 7.67 -1.13 -13.81
C ALA A 128 7.93 -1.82 -15.16
N VAL A 129 9.11 -2.42 -15.32
CA VAL A 129 9.48 -3.16 -16.54
C VAL A 129 8.51 -4.33 -16.76
N PHE A 130 8.24 -5.12 -15.73
CA PHE A 130 7.31 -6.25 -15.84
C PHE A 130 5.89 -5.79 -16.22
N THR A 131 5.40 -4.71 -15.63
CA THR A 131 4.08 -4.14 -15.96
C THR A 131 4.03 -3.66 -17.41
N VAL A 132 5.07 -2.97 -17.90
CA VAL A 132 5.15 -2.52 -19.29
C VAL A 132 5.21 -3.71 -20.26
N VAL A 133 6.09 -4.69 -20.00
CA VAL A 133 6.24 -5.88 -20.86
C VAL A 133 4.93 -6.67 -20.94
N THR A 134 4.27 -6.91 -19.81
CA THR A 134 2.98 -7.63 -19.79
C THR A 134 1.86 -6.82 -20.48
N TYR A 135 1.87 -5.50 -20.38
CA TYR A 135 0.95 -4.62 -21.10
C TYR A 135 1.14 -4.72 -22.61
N GLU A 136 2.37 -4.59 -23.10
CA GLU A 136 2.72 -4.72 -24.52
C GLU A 136 2.34 -6.11 -25.04
N CYS A 137 2.65 -7.18 -24.32
CA CYS A 137 2.25 -8.53 -24.71
C CYS A 137 0.73 -8.69 -24.77
N ALA A 138 -0.01 -8.08 -23.85
CA ALA A 138 -1.46 -8.19 -23.76
C ALA A 138 -2.21 -7.34 -24.81
N THR A 139 -1.61 -6.23 -25.29
CA THR A 139 -2.23 -5.31 -26.25
C THR A 139 -1.93 -5.62 -27.72
N TRP A 140 -0.86 -6.38 -27.99
CA TRP A 140 -0.54 -6.84 -29.34
C TRP A 140 -1.40 -8.06 -29.70
N TYR A 141 -2.60 -7.80 -30.20
CA TYR A 141 -3.56 -8.86 -30.55
C TYR A 141 -3.10 -9.71 -31.72
N LEU A 142 -3.28 -11.02 -31.55
CA LEU A 142 -3.24 -11.97 -32.67
C LEU A 142 -4.50 -11.80 -33.53
N PRO A 143 -4.50 -12.27 -34.80
CA PRO A 143 -5.62 -12.11 -35.75
C PRO A 143 -7.00 -12.46 -35.20
N ASP A 144 -7.07 -13.40 -34.27
CA ASP A 144 -8.35 -13.85 -33.67
C ASP A 144 -8.88 -12.94 -32.54
N GLY A 145 -8.15 -11.88 -32.17
CA GLY A 145 -8.59 -10.87 -31.19
C GLY A 145 -8.83 -11.35 -29.76
N ASN A 146 -8.44 -12.57 -29.42
CA ASN A 146 -8.78 -13.21 -28.15
C ASN A 146 -7.65 -13.25 -27.13
N SER A 147 -6.41 -13.31 -27.57
CA SER A 147 -5.22 -13.29 -26.73
C SER A 147 -4.17 -12.39 -27.34
N GLY A 148 -3.34 -11.81 -26.50
CA GLY A 148 -2.18 -11.06 -26.93
C GLY A 148 -1.01 -11.98 -27.32
N ARG A 149 0.16 -11.38 -27.54
CA ARG A 149 1.41 -12.10 -27.82
C ARG A 149 1.73 -13.08 -26.68
N PHE A 150 2.26 -14.23 -27.03
CA PHE A 150 2.61 -15.31 -26.09
C PHE A 150 1.42 -15.84 -25.26
N GLY A 151 0.16 -15.65 -25.72
CA GLY A 151 -1.00 -16.12 -25.01
C GLY A 151 -1.39 -15.30 -23.77
N VAL A 152 -0.77 -14.13 -23.57
CA VAL A 152 -1.08 -13.24 -22.43
C VAL A 152 -2.37 -12.46 -22.73
N PHE A 153 -3.38 -12.63 -21.89
CA PHE A 153 -4.62 -11.87 -21.97
C PHE A 153 -4.49 -10.53 -21.24
N TYR A 154 -5.29 -9.56 -21.63
CA TYR A 154 -5.36 -8.29 -20.90
C TYR A 154 -5.80 -8.48 -19.44
N LEU A 155 -6.67 -9.44 -19.19
CA LEU A 155 -7.04 -9.89 -17.86
C LEU A 155 -5.84 -10.36 -17.03
N ASP A 156 -4.91 -11.12 -17.65
CA ASP A 156 -3.70 -11.61 -16.96
C ASP A 156 -2.77 -10.45 -16.59
N HIS A 157 -2.59 -9.47 -17.48
CA HIS A 157 -1.82 -8.27 -17.19
C HIS A 157 -2.37 -7.50 -15.98
N VAL A 158 -3.69 -7.29 -15.92
CA VAL A 158 -4.33 -6.60 -14.79
C VAL A 158 -4.19 -7.41 -13.50
N ASN A 159 -4.34 -8.73 -13.56
CA ASN A 159 -4.11 -9.62 -12.42
C ASN A 159 -2.66 -9.59 -11.93
N TYR A 160 -1.68 -9.59 -12.82
CA TYR A 160 -0.27 -9.45 -12.46
C TYR A 160 0.01 -8.11 -11.76
N SER A 161 -0.57 -7.02 -12.26
CA SER A 161 -0.46 -5.71 -11.60
C SER A 161 -1.02 -5.73 -10.18
N TRP A 162 -2.16 -6.40 -9.97
CA TRP A 162 -2.74 -6.60 -8.64
C TRP A 162 -1.86 -7.47 -7.73
N ILE A 163 -1.27 -8.55 -8.25
CA ILE A 163 -0.35 -9.42 -7.50
C ILE A 163 0.88 -8.61 -7.05
N LEU A 164 1.48 -7.83 -7.95
CA LEU A 164 2.61 -6.96 -7.61
C LEU A 164 2.22 -5.93 -6.53
N ALA A 165 1.04 -5.29 -6.65
CA ALA A 165 0.52 -4.38 -5.65
C ALA A 165 0.42 -5.04 -4.26
N THR A 166 -0.13 -6.26 -4.22
CA THR A 166 -0.29 -7.06 -3.01
C THR A 166 1.05 -7.43 -2.37
N LEU A 167 2.02 -7.89 -3.17
CA LEU A 167 3.35 -8.22 -2.69
C LEU A 167 4.07 -6.99 -2.13
N LEU A 168 4.07 -5.87 -2.85
CA LEU A 168 4.66 -4.63 -2.36
C LEU A 168 3.99 -4.15 -1.08
N SER A 169 2.67 -4.20 -1.00
CA SER A 169 1.90 -3.85 0.20
C SER A 169 2.29 -4.70 1.41
N SER A 170 2.50 -5.99 1.20
CA SER A 170 2.84 -6.94 2.26
C SER A 170 4.19 -6.62 2.93
N PHE A 171 5.17 -6.17 2.15
CA PHE A 171 6.55 -5.99 2.63
C PHE A 171 6.97 -4.52 2.82
N ARG A 172 6.13 -3.55 2.46
CA ARG A 172 6.46 -2.11 2.50
C ARG A 172 6.94 -1.58 3.85
N LEU A 173 6.53 -2.20 4.96
CA LEU A 173 6.89 -1.76 6.31
C LEU A 173 8.28 -2.24 6.77
N LEU A 174 8.85 -3.26 6.11
CA LEU A 174 10.17 -3.78 6.45
C LEU A 174 11.27 -2.71 6.43
N PRO A 175 11.37 -1.83 5.41
CA PRO A 175 12.38 -0.79 5.40
C PRO A 175 12.28 0.15 6.60
N GLN A 176 11.07 0.51 7.02
CA GLN A 176 10.89 1.36 8.19
C GLN A 176 11.31 0.67 9.49
N LEU A 177 10.97 -0.60 9.64
CA LEU A 177 11.38 -1.41 10.79
C LEU A 177 12.91 -1.52 10.87
N THR A 178 13.57 -1.70 9.71
CA THR A 178 15.02 -1.79 9.58
C THR A 178 15.68 -0.44 9.93
N VAL A 179 15.17 0.68 9.39
CA VAL A 179 15.69 2.03 9.72
C VAL A 179 15.60 2.30 11.22
N ASN A 180 14.46 2.01 11.85
CA ASN A 180 14.29 2.17 13.29
C ASN A 180 15.31 1.35 14.09
N PHE A 181 15.58 0.12 13.66
CA PHE A 181 16.54 -0.78 14.31
C PHE A 181 17.98 -0.29 14.13
N MET A 182 18.37 0.08 12.92
CA MET A 182 19.73 0.56 12.61
C MET A 182 20.04 1.88 13.29
N GLU A 183 19.09 2.82 13.29
CA GLU A 183 19.25 4.13 13.92
C GLU A 183 19.01 4.10 15.44
N ARG A 184 18.52 2.99 15.96
CA ARG A 184 18.08 2.83 17.37
C ARG A 184 17.16 3.99 17.82
N SER A 185 16.37 4.51 16.91
CA SER A 185 15.54 5.69 17.13
C SER A 185 14.28 5.64 16.28
N THR A 186 13.19 6.18 16.81
CA THR A 186 11.88 6.29 16.13
C THR A 186 11.44 7.76 16.00
N GLN A 187 12.38 8.71 16.07
CA GLN A 187 12.08 10.15 16.13
C GLN A 187 11.33 10.70 14.90
N GLY A 188 11.47 10.07 13.73
CA GLY A 188 10.79 10.51 12.50
C GLY A 188 9.33 10.07 12.43
N ILE A 189 8.90 9.13 13.27
CA ILE A 189 7.56 8.55 13.19
C ILE A 189 6.67 9.13 14.28
N SER A 190 5.49 9.59 13.90
CA SER A 190 4.46 10.00 14.85
C SER A 190 3.88 8.79 15.59
N SER A 191 3.88 8.79 16.92
CA SER A 191 3.23 7.74 17.72
C SER A 191 1.76 7.54 17.32
N LYS A 192 1.04 8.64 17.06
CA LYS A 192 -0.37 8.58 16.62
C LYS A 192 -0.52 7.94 15.23
N PHE A 193 0.45 8.15 14.33
CA PHE A 193 0.47 7.45 13.04
C PHE A 193 0.53 5.94 13.23
N VAL A 194 1.44 5.46 14.09
CA VAL A 194 1.62 4.02 14.32
C VAL A 194 0.39 3.39 14.94
N VAL A 195 -0.19 4.01 15.98
CA VAL A 195 -1.40 3.51 16.64
C VAL A 195 -2.58 3.45 15.67
N LEU A 196 -2.84 4.52 14.92
CA LEU A 196 -3.95 4.56 13.97
C LEU A 196 -3.74 3.59 12.80
N SER A 197 -2.51 3.43 12.30
CA SER A 197 -2.19 2.43 11.28
C SER A 197 -2.40 1.00 11.78
N THR A 198 -2.04 0.72 13.04
CA THR A 198 -2.29 -0.59 13.67
C THR A 198 -3.78 -0.85 13.83
N LEU A 199 -4.56 0.14 14.26
CA LEU A 199 -6.03 0.03 14.34
C LEU A 199 -6.65 -0.17 12.94
N SER A 200 -6.13 0.51 11.93
CA SER A 200 -6.54 0.32 10.54
C SER A 200 -6.30 -1.12 10.07
N ALA A 201 -5.10 -1.66 10.30
CA ALA A 201 -4.76 -3.03 9.89
C ALA A 201 -5.58 -4.08 10.65
N ALA A 202 -5.80 -3.89 11.95
CA ALA A 202 -6.64 -4.77 12.76
C ALA A 202 -8.10 -4.75 12.28
N SER A 203 -8.67 -3.57 12.04
CA SER A 203 -10.02 -3.43 11.51
C SER A 203 -10.16 -4.01 10.11
N GLN A 204 -9.15 -3.86 9.24
CA GLN A 204 -9.10 -4.47 7.91
C GLN A 204 -9.15 -6.00 8.01
N LEU A 205 -8.34 -6.61 8.87
CA LEU A 205 -8.32 -8.05 9.09
C LEU A 205 -9.67 -8.57 9.60
N ILE A 206 -10.30 -7.85 10.54
CA ILE A 206 -11.64 -8.19 11.06
C ILE A 206 -12.68 -8.14 9.92
N VAL A 207 -12.67 -7.08 9.12
CA VAL A 207 -13.56 -6.94 7.97
C VAL A 207 -13.38 -8.12 7.00
N GLU A 208 -12.15 -8.49 6.66
CA GLU A 208 -11.88 -9.60 5.76
C GLU A 208 -12.34 -10.94 6.32
N ILE A 209 -12.12 -11.22 7.59
CA ILE A 209 -12.57 -12.46 8.24
C ILE A 209 -14.12 -12.52 8.28
N CYS A 210 -14.77 -11.43 8.70
CA CYS A 210 -16.22 -11.40 8.91
C CYS A 210 -17.00 -11.42 7.60
N PHE A 211 -16.49 -10.74 6.55
CA PHE A 211 -17.25 -10.52 5.30
C PHE A 211 -16.83 -11.41 4.14
N ARG A 212 -15.65 -12.04 4.21
CA ARG A 212 -15.17 -12.96 3.16
C ARG A 212 -16.09 -14.16 2.88
N ARG A 213 -16.88 -14.56 3.86
CA ARG A 213 -17.75 -15.75 3.79
C ARG A 213 -18.88 -15.65 2.74
N LYS A 214 -19.15 -14.45 2.20
CA LYS A 214 -20.28 -14.19 1.29
C LYS A 214 -19.88 -13.81 -0.15
N SER A 215 -18.61 -13.59 -0.43
CA SER A 215 -18.14 -13.23 -1.76
C SER A 215 -17.23 -14.31 -2.33
N HIS A 216 -17.25 -14.49 -3.64
CA HIS A 216 -16.45 -15.48 -4.36
C HIS A 216 -14.98 -15.40 -3.93
N PRO A 217 -14.39 -16.47 -3.32
CA PRO A 217 -13.15 -16.37 -2.56
C PRO A 217 -11.87 -16.15 -3.41
N TYR A 218 -11.99 -16.21 -4.72
CA TYR A 218 -10.84 -16.29 -5.63
C TYR A 218 -10.66 -15.08 -6.55
N MET A 219 -11.35 -13.97 -6.27
CA MET A 219 -11.24 -12.79 -7.13
C MET A 219 -10.44 -11.68 -6.50
N PRO A 220 -9.51 -11.07 -7.27
CA PRO A 220 -8.79 -9.87 -6.83
C PRO A 220 -9.71 -8.69 -6.49
N LEU A 221 -10.98 -8.78 -6.82
CA LEU A 221 -11.95 -7.71 -6.82
C LEU A 221 -12.66 -7.44 -5.50
N ASN A 222 -12.73 -8.43 -4.62
CA ASN A 222 -13.59 -8.38 -3.44
C ASN A 222 -12.84 -8.28 -2.12
N GLY A 223 -11.53 -8.09 -2.14
CA GLY A 223 -10.76 -7.94 -0.91
C GLY A 223 -9.27 -8.15 -1.13
N LYS A 224 -8.54 -7.83 -0.10
CA LYS A 224 -7.12 -8.13 -0.02
C LYS A 224 -6.93 -9.57 0.46
N PRO A 225 -5.85 -10.25 0.07
CA PRO A 225 -5.57 -11.59 0.58
C PRO A 225 -5.34 -11.54 2.10
N LEU A 226 -5.84 -12.55 2.83
CA LEU A 226 -5.66 -12.62 4.28
C LEU A 226 -4.20 -12.53 4.71
N PHE A 227 -3.28 -13.11 3.92
CA PHE A 227 -1.85 -13.07 4.25
C PHE A 227 -1.29 -11.63 4.23
N GLU A 228 -1.77 -10.77 3.30
CA GLU A 228 -1.37 -9.36 3.25
C GLU A 228 -1.80 -8.62 4.51
N SER A 229 -3.07 -8.75 4.88
CA SER A 229 -3.63 -8.09 6.06
C SER A 229 -2.98 -8.58 7.35
N LEU A 230 -2.74 -9.89 7.45
CA LEU A 230 -2.04 -10.48 8.60
C LEU A 230 -0.60 -9.99 8.69
N LEU A 231 0.15 -10.02 7.59
CA LEU A 231 1.54 -9.59 7.57
C LEU A 231 1.68 -8.08 7.84
N ASN A 232 0.80 -7.25 7.26
CA ASN A 232 0.74 -5.83 7.59
C ASN A 232 0.48 -5.57 9.07
N LEU A 233 -0.46 -6.32 9.68
CA LEU A 233 -0.74 -6.18 11.11
C LEU A 233 0.48 -6.59 11.96
N LEU A 234 1.12 -7.72 11.64
CA LEU A 234 2.31 -8.18 12.38
C LEU A 234 3.47 -7.16 12.30
N LEU A 235 3.74 -6.62 11.11
CA LEU A 235 4.79 -5.62 10.92
C LEU A 235 4.45 -4.30 11.62
N LEU A 236 3.18 -3.87 11.63
CA LEU A 236 2.74 -2.69 12.37
C LEU A 236 2.82 -2.89 13.88
N LEU A 237 2.51 -4.08 14.39
CA LEU A 237 2.72 -4.41 15.80
C LEU A 237 4.20 -4.36 16.16
N ALA A 238 5.10 -4.83 15.29
CA ALA A 238 6.54 -4.74 15.50
C ALA A 238 7.03 -3.28 15.52
N VAL A 239 6.55 -2.43 14.60
CA VAL A 239 6.87 -0.99 14.60
C VAL A 239 6.29 -0.32 15.85
N ASN A 240 5.07 -0.68 16.26
CA ASN A 240 4.43 -0.15 17.47
C ASN A 240 5.24 -0.51 18.73
N TYR A 241 5.72 -1.75 18.82
CA TYR A 241 6.60 -2.18 19.89
C TYR A 241 7.92 -1.39 19.92
N GLN A 242 8.55 -1.16 18.75
CA GLN A 242 9.74 -0.31 18.67
C GLN A 242 9.48 1.11 19.17
N VAL A 243 8.36 1.72 18.77
CA VAL A 243 8.02 3.11 19.12
C VAL A 243 7.71 3.28 20.58
N HIS A 244 6.96 2.34 21.19
CA HIS A 244 6.42 2.52 22.53
C HIS A 244 7.22 1.80 23.63
N HIS A 245 8.01 0.77 23.30
CA HIS A 245 8.76 0.01 24.30
C HIS A 245 10.27 0.12 24.11
N VAL A 246 10.79 -0.15 22.92
CA VAL A 246 12.24 -0.28 22.73
C VAL A 246 12.94 1.09 22.77
N TYR A 247 12.39 2.09 22.06
CA TYR A 247 13.06 3.40 21.88
C TYR A 247 12.36 4.57 22.59
N TRP A 248 11.37 4.29 23.44
CA TRP A 248 10.61 5.31 24.18
C TRP A 248 11.48 6.26 25.00
N ASN A 249 12.46 5.72 25.74
CA ASN A 249 13.31 6.51 26.63
C ASN A 249 14.35 7.37 25.91
N GLN A 250 14.69 7.05 24.66
CA GLN A 250 15.72 7.82 23.92
C GLN A 250 15.17 9.17 23.43
N GLY A 251 13.89 9.27 23.09
CA GLY A 251 13.23 10.53 22.74
C GLY A 251 13.18 11.54 23.88
N HIS A 252 12.92 11.08 25.09
CA HIS A 252 12.85 11.94 26.28
C HIS A 252 14.22 12.41 26.79
N SER A 253 15.27 11.62 26.62
CA SER A 253 16.63 12.00 27.06
C SER A 253 17.23 13.13 26.23
N LEU A 254 16.93 13.20 24.94
CA LEU A 254 17.42 14.26 24.05
C LEU A 254 16.70 15.58 24.29
N VAL A 255 15.39 15.58 24.54
CA VAL A 255 14.64 16.78 24.91
C VAL A 255 15.17 17.38 26.21
N LYS A 256 15.46 16.56 27.23
CA LYS A 256 16.09 17.01 28.47
C LYS A 256 17.48 17.64 28.25
N ARG A 257 18.30 17.05 27.36
CA ARG A 257 19.66 17.61 27.05
C ARG A 257 19.59 18.93 26.30
N THR A 258 18.59 19.12 25.44
CA THR A 258 18.43 20.39 24.69
C THR A 258 17.95 21.51 25.61
N VAL A 259 17.02 21.22 26.52
CA VAL A 259 16.53 22.20 27.51
C VAL A 259 17.62 22.58 28.50
N SER A 260 18.46 21.63 28.96
CA SER A 260 19.57 21.92 29.89
C SER A 260 20.77 22.66 29.24
N ARG A 261 20.82 22.78 27.91
CA ARG A 261 21.82 23.57 27.21
C ARG A 261 21.34 24.98 26.89
N MET A 262 20.05 25.27 27.04
CA MET A 262 19.43 26.58 26.84
C MET A 262 19.17 27.30 28.19
N SER A 263 19.31 26.64 29.29
CA SER A 263 19.36 27.22 30.65
C SER A 263 20.80 27.44 31.13
#